data_b620f36598f73e45e600e8f9cbcbd9a2
#
_entry.id   b620f36598f73e45e600e8f9cbcbd9a2
#
_cell.length_a   1.000
_cell.length_b   1.000
_cell.length_c   1.000
_cell.angle_alpha   90.00
_cell.angle_beta   90.00
_cell.angle_gamma   90.00
#
_symmetry.space_group_name_H-M   'P 1'
#
loop_
_entity.id
_entity.type
_entity.pdbx_description
1 polymer ?
#
loop_
_entity_poly.entity_id
_entity_poly.type
_entity_poly.pdbx_seq_one_letter_code
_entity_poly.pdbx_strand_id
1 'polypeptide(L)'
;MIARLFVLRNKEPYSSIHRMLGFYPNKTWLYEQAFTHRSSHNTPEGRSTGDNERLEFLGDAVLGIAVADILYKHFPNKNEGFLTSTRSKIVQRETLNRIAIEMGLDKMMVSTVRPQTHNSYILGNALEALIGAIYLDQGYRRCRQFVQERIIDCYTPLDKVAQKEVNFKSYLLEWGQKAKLHITFVLIETSVDKDGNRMFQSTVNVEGVPFGSGTGYTKKESQQIAAKKAIKKIRYDREAQTLIADLRKRAFEAKEAANASADTPAAPEAEAVAEAVVEEGIG
;
A
#
# COMPACT_ATOMS: atom_id res chain seq x y z
N MET A 1 12.26 -18.93 -31.96
CA MET A 1 11.56 -17.61 -31.78
C MET A 1 12.36 -16.63 -30.90
N ILE A 2 13.25 -17.11 -30.00
CA ILE A 2 14.30 -16.31 -29.32
C ILE A 2 15.24 -15.64 -30.34
N ALA A 3 15.47 -16.28 -31.49
CA ALA A 3 16.17 -15.70 -32.64
C ALA A 3 15.57 -14.37 -33.14
N ARG A 4 14.31 -14.06 -32.93
CA ARG A 4 13.73 -12.78 -33.38
C ARG A 4 14.11 -11.58 -32.52
N LEU A 5 14.46 -11.78 -31.22
CA LEU A 5 15.00 -10.71 -30.37
C LEU A 5 16.46 -10.40 -30.73
N PHE A 6 17.19 -11.39 -31.26
CA PHE A 6 18.62 -11.34 -31.55
C PHE A 6 19.00 -11.63 -33.02
N VAL A 7 18.10 -12.11 -33.88
CA VAL A 7 18.33 -12.27 -35.35
C VAL A 7 18.39 -10.93 -36.07
N LEU A 8 18.10 -9.84 -35.42
CA LEU A 8 18.46 -8.51 -35.89
C LEU A 8 19.97 -8.20 -35.73
N ARG A 9 20.80 -9.24 -35.65
CA ARG A 9 22.27 -9.15 -35.47
C ARG A 9 23.01 -8.48 -36.60
N ASN A 10 22.35 -8.06 -37.67
CA ASN A 10 23.00 -7.42 -38.81
C ASN A 10 22.45 -6.07 -39.27
N LYS A 11 21.34 -5.56 -38.72
CA LYS A 11 20.91 -4.17 -38.98
C LYS A 11 20.06 -3.66 -37.79
N GLU A 12 20.65 -2.93 -36.84
CA GLU A 12 20.05 -2.22 -35.71
C GLU A 12 19.33 -3.09 -34.66
N PRO A 13 19.93 -4.09 -34.06
CA PRO A 13 19.29 -4.95 -33.07
C PRO A 13 19.09 -4.30 -31.71
N TYR A 14 19.79 -3.21 -31.43
CA TYR A 14 19.76 -2.53 -30.13
C TYR A 14 18.77 -1.36 -30.06
N SER A 15 18.13 -1.00 -31.17
CA SER A 15 17.32 0.22 -31.21
C SER A 15 16.07 0.14 -30.32
N SER A 16 15.38 -1.00 -30.25
CA SER A 16 14.18 -1.14 -29.42
C SER A 16 14.52 -1.28 -27.93
N ILE A 17 15.50 -2.11 -27.58
CA ILE A 17 15.98 -2.25 -26.19
C ILE A 17 16.62 -0.96 -25.73
N HIS A 18 17.52 -0.36 -26.52
CA HIS A 18 18.12 0.94 -26.20
C HIS A 18 17.08 2.03 -25.99
N ARG A 19 16.07 2.11 -26.85
CA ARG A 19 14.98 3.09 -26.73
C ARG A 19 14.21 2.92 -25.42
N MET A 20 13.93 1.68 -25.02
CA MET A 20 13.26 1.36 -23.77
C MET A 20 14.16 1.66 -22.56
N LEU A 21 15.43 1.23 -22.60
CA LEU A 21 16.34 1.38 -21.46
C LEU A 21 16.89 2.81 -21.32
N GLY A 22 17.13 3.51 -22.45
CA GLY A 22 17.83 4.79 -22.49
C GLY A 22 19.37 4.65 -22.43
N PHE A 23 19.90 3.42 -22.50
CA PHE A 23 21.32 3.11 -22.51
C PHE A 23 21.58 1.76 -23.22
N TYR A 24 22.84 1.47 -23.52
CA TYR A 24 23.25 0.19 -24.12
C TYR A 24 23.57 -0.85 -23.04
N PRO A 25 23.00 -2.06 -23.12
CA PRO A 25 23.37 -3.14 -22.21
C PRO A 25 24.81 -3.63 -22.46
N ASN A 26 25.55 -3.90 -21.36
CA ASN A 26 26.88 -4.56 -21.44
C ASN A 26 26.74 -6.09 -21.46
N LYS A 27 25.79 -6.63 -20.66
CA LYS A 27 25.55 -8.06 -20.47
C LYS A 27 24.19 -8.43 -21.04
N THR A 28 24.09 -8.58 -22.36
CA THR A 28 22.81 -8.82 -23.06
C THR A 28 22.05 -10.04 -22.56
N TRP A 29 22.77 -11.09 -22.13
CA TRP A 29 22.19 -12.33 -21.63
C TRP A 29 21.30 -12.12 -20.38
N LEU A 30 21.59 -11.10 -19.54
CA LEU A 30 20.73 -10.76 -18.39
C LEU A 30 19.35 -10.28 -18.83
N TYR A 31 19.30 -9.53 -19.91
CA TYR A 31 18.03 -9.01 -20.46
C TYR A 31 17.25 -10.11 -21.19
N GLU A 32 17.96 -11.05 -21.86
CA GLU A 32 17.34 -12.26 -22.40
C GLU A 32 16.67 -13.07 -21.31
N GLN A 33 17.40 -13.31 -20.22
CA GLN A 33 16.90 -14.03 -19.06
C GLN A 33 15.70 -13.30 -18.42
N ALA A 34 15.74 -11.97 -18.27
CA ALA A 34 14.65 -11.19 -17.72
C ALA A 34 13.34 -11.35 -18.50
N PHE A 35 13.41 -11.53 -19.82
CA PHE A 35 12.24 -11.75 -20.67
C PHE A 35 11.89 -13.23 -20.91
N THR A 36 12.55 -14.17 -20.24
CA THR A 36 12.30 -15.60 -20.37
C THR A 36 11.47 -16.08 -19.18
N HIS A 37 10.18 -16.39 -19.42
CA HIS A 37 9.32 -16.94 -18.38
C HIS A 37 9.59 -18.43 -18.17
N ARG A 38 9.46 -18.93 -16.93
CA ARG A 38 9.68 -20.34 -16.57
C ARG A 38 8.93 -21.35 -17.44
N SER A 39 7.77 -20.99 -17.98
CA SER A 39 7.00 -21.87 -18.87
C SER A 39 7.69 -22.17 -20.19
N SER A 40 8.70 -21.40 -20.59
CA SER A 40 9.42 -21.61 -21.84
C SER A 40 10.56 -22.65 -21.74
N HIS A 41 10.86 -23.17 -20.54
CA HIS A 41 11.88 -24.23 -20.35
C HIS A 41 11.50 -25.60 -20.93
N ASN A 42 10.24 -25.82 -21.25
CA ASN A 42 9.76 -27.09 -21.81
C ASN A 42 9.98 -27.23 -23.34
N THR A 43 10.83 -26.44 -23.93
CA THR A 43 11.15 -26.59 -25.36
C THR A 43 12.30 -27.58 -25.55
N PRO A 44 12.23 -28.50 -26.57
CA PRO A 44 13.20 -29.56 -26.79
C PRO A 44 14.65 -29.06 -27.12
N GLU A 45 14.83 -27.79 -27.35
CA GLU A 45 16.09 -27.19 -27.82
C GLU A 45 17.06 -26.79 -26.70
N GLY A 46 16.77 -27.13 -25.43
CA GLY A 46 17.76 -27.36 -24.36
C GLY A 46 18.81 -26.31 -24.02
N ARG A 47 18.76 -25.08 -24.50
CA ARG A 47 19.61 -23.98 -24.03
C ARG A 47 18.94 -23.20 -22.94
N SER A 48 19.00 -23.72 -21.73
CA SER A 48 18.51 -23.01 -20.54
C SER A 48 19.45 -21.86 -20.19
N THR A 49 19.13 -20.65 -20.62
CA THR A 49 19.72 -19.42 -20.07
C THR A 49 19.22 -19.13 -18.64
N GLY A 50 18.39 -20.02 -18.08
CA GLY A 50 17.64 -19.76 -16.86
C GLY A 50 16.36 -18.94 -17.13
N ASP A 51 15.43 -18.99 -16.17
CA ASP A 51 14.24 -18.15 -16.18
C ASP A 51 14.45 -16.83 -15.46
N ASN A 52 13.39 -16.01 -15.41
CA ASN A 52 13.45 -14.69 -14.81
C ASN A 52 13.20 -14.65 -13.29
N GLU A 53 12.85 -15.79 -12.64
CA GLU A 53 12.42 -15.78 -11.23
C GLU A 53 13.49 -15.22 -10.27
N ARG A 54 14.76 -15.57 -10.48
CA ARG A 54 15.85 -15.03 -9.65
C ARG A 54 16.12 -13.55 -9.88
N LEU A 55 15.95 -13.09 -11.11
CA LEU A 55 16.06 -11.67 -11.45
C LEU A 55 14.86 -10.87 -10.93
N GLU A 56 13.66 -11.44 -10.99
CA GLU A 56 12.44 -10.90 -10.38
C GLU A 56 12.63 -10.68 -8.88
N PHE A 57 13.06 -11.71 -8.13
CA PHE A 57 13.34 -11.61 -6.71
C PHE A 57 14.31 -10.47 -6.36
N LEU A 58 15.41 -10.36 -7.11
CA LEU A 58 16.40 -9.29 -6.92
C LEU A 58 15.80 -7.92 -7.32
N GLY A 59 15.08 -7.88 -8.43
CA GLY A 59 14.52 -6.67 -8.99
C GLY A 59 13.43 -6.05 -8.14
N ASP A 60 12.57 -6.84 -7.50
CA ASP A 60 11.58 -6.36 -6.51
C ASP A 60 12.28 -5.60 -5.38
N ALA A 61 13.31 -6.20 -4.78
CA ALA A 61 14.07 -5.55 -3.70
C ALA A 61 14.73 -4.24 -4.17
N VAL A 62 15.37 -4.24 -5.34
CA VAL A 62 16.04 -3.05 -5.92
C VAL A 62 15.03 -1.97 -6.28
N LEU A 63 13.88 -2.33 -6.87
CA LEU A 63 12.78 -1.41 -7.14
C LEU A 63 12.27 -0.77 -5.86
N GLY A 64 12.04 -1.58 -4.82
CA GLY A 64 11.60 -1.10 -3.51
C GLY A 64 12.54 -0.05 -2.91
N ILE A 65 13.87 -0.29 -2.98
CA ILE A 65 14.90 0.65 -2.52
C ILE A 65 14.92 1.91 -3.40
N ALA A 66 14.88 1.76 -4.73
CA ALA A 66 14.95 2.88 -5.65
C ALA A 66 13.75 3.83 -5.49
N VAL A 67 12.54 3.26 -5.39
CA VAL A 67 11.31 4.04 -5.18
C VAL A 67 11.33 4.72 -3.80
N ALA A 68 11.79 4.03 -2.74
CA ALA A 68 11.90 4.61 -1.40
C ALA A 68 12.87 5.80 -1.38
N ASP A 69 14.05 5.69 -1.99
CA ASP A 69 15.04 6.77 -2.10
C ASP A 69 14.49 7.98 -2.89
N ILE A 70 13.78 7.72 -3.98
CA ILE A 70 13.15 8.76 -4.78
C ILE A 70 12.07 9.50 -3.98
N LEU A 71 11.17 8.76 -3.32
CA LEU A 71 10.08 9.34 -2.52
C LEU A 71 10.61 10.13 -1.32
N TYR A 72 11.62 9.61 -0.61
CA TYR A 72 12.24 10.27 0.52
C TYR A 72 12.81 11.65 0.13
N LYS A 73 13.47 11.72 -1.03
CA LYS A 73 14.05 12.97 -1.54
C LYS A 73 13.01 13.94 -2.11
N HIS A 74 11.96 13.41 -2.73
CA HIS A 74 10.91 14.22 -3.35
C HIS A 74 9.95 14.84 -2.31
N PHE A 75 9.70 14.13 -1.21
CA PHE A 75 8.76 14.54 -0.16
C PHE A 75 9.43 14.72 1.22
N PRO A 76 10.34 15.68 1.40
CA PRO A 76 11.14 15.82 2.63
C PRO A 76 10.31 16.11 3.89
N ASN A 77 9.11 16.68 3.73
CA ASN A 77 8.24 17.07 4.84
C ASN A 77 7.07 16.08 5.10
N LYS A 78 7.08 14.92 4.45
CA LYS A 78 6.04 13.90 4.66
C LYS A 78 6.50 12.86 5.67
N ASN A 79 5.51 12.32 6.44
CA ASN A 79 5.76 11.28 7.43
C ASN A 79 5.97 9.89 6.77
N GLU A 80 6.44 8.95 7.56
CA GLU A 80 6.72 7.57 7.14
C GLU A 80 5.49 6.90 6.54
N GLY A 81 4.32 7.02 7.17
CA GLY A 81 3.07 6.42 6.70
C GLY A 81 2.67 6.89 5.29
N PHE A 82 2.87 8.18 4.98
CA PHE A 82 2.66 8.72 3.62
C PHE A 82 3.65 8.09 2.63
N LEU A 83 4.94 8.02 2.97
CA LEU A 83 5.98 7.46 2.09
C LEU A 83 5.72 5.98 1.81
N THR A 84 5.39 5.20 2.84
CA THR A 84 5.07 3.77 2.73
C THR A 84 3.81 3.53 1.89
N SER A 85 2.73 4.30 2.12
CA SER A 85 1.51 4.20 1.32
C SER A 85 1.76 4.56 -0.15
N THR A 86 2.53 5.62 -0.42
CA THR A 86 2.85 6.05 -1.79
C THR A 86 3.73 5.02 -2.50
N ARG A 87 4.75 4.48 -1.82
CA ARG A 87 5.59 3.39 -2.35
C ARG A 87 4.73 2.20 -2.74
N SER A 88 3.87 1.72 -1.85
CA SER A 88 3.00 0.56 -2.10
C SER A 88 2.13 0.71 -3.34
N LYS A 89 1.64 1.91 -3.64
CA LYS A 89 0.86 2.18 -4.85
C LYS A 89 1.69 2.10 -6.14
N ILE A 90 2.96 2.49 -6.07
CA ILE A 90 3.86 2.44 -7.23
C ILE A 90 4.28 1.00 -7.52
N VAL A 91 4.65 0.23 -6.47
CA VAL A 91 5.19 -1.12 -6.61
C VAL A 91 4.13 -2.22 -6.56
N GLN A 92 2.84 -1.90 -6.45
CA GLN A 92 1.79 -2.92 -6.46
C GLN A 92 1.69 -3.60 -7.83
N ARG A 93 1.36 -4.88 -7.83
CA ARG A 93 1.33 -5.76 -9.02
C ARG A 93 0.52 -5.20 -10.18
N GLU A 94 -0.64 -4.62 -9.92
CA GLU A 94 -1.52 -4.03 -10.94
C GLU A 94 -0.83 -2.85 -11.64
N THR A 95 -0.13 -2.01 -10.86
CA THR A 95 0.59 -0.85 -11.40
C THR A 95 1.77 -1.32 -12.26
N LEU A 96 2.59 -2.26 -11.75
CA LEU A 96 3.75 -2.78 -12.49
C LEU A 96 3.33 -3.50 -13.76
N ASN A 97 2.26 -4.28 -13.71
CA ASN A 97 1.74 -4.98 -14.89
C ASN A 97 1.25 -3.99 -15.96
N ARG A 98 0.52 -2.94 -15.57
CA ARG A 98 0.11 -1.87 -16.47
C ARG A 98 1.32 -1.16 -17.09
N ILE A 99 2.31 -0.79 -16.29
CA ILE A 99 3.53 -0.14 -16.79
C ILE A 99 4.26 -1.04 -17.78
N ALA A 100 4.39 -2.32 -17.47
CA ALA A 100 5.05 -3.29 -18.36
C ALA A 100 4.37 -3.40 -19.72
N ILE A 101 3.02 -3.37 -19.76
CA ILE A 101 2.24 -3.35 -21.00
C ILE A 101 2.50 -2.04 -21.77
N GLU A 102 2.40 -0.90 -21.10
CA GLU A 102 2.60 0.41 -21.72
C GLU A 102 4.04 0.61 -22.24
N MET A 103 5.02 -0.02 -21.60
CA MET A 103 6.42 -0.09 -22.07
C MET A 103 6.63 -1.07 -23.25
N GLY A 104 5.65 -1.93 -23.55
CA GLY A 104 5.74 -2.91 -24.64
C GLY A 104 6.50 -4.18 -24.29
N LEU A 105 6.62 -4.55 -22.99
CA LEU A 105 7.29 -5.78 -22.56
C LEU A 105 6.56 -7.03 -23.07
N ASP A 106 5.25 -6.94 -23.31
CA ASP A 106 4.43 -8.02 -23.89
C ASP A 106 4.98 -8.53 -25.23
N LYS A 107 5.62 -7.65 -26.01
CA LYS A 107 6.21 -7.98 -27.31
C LYS A 107 7.59 -8.63 -27.21
N MET A 108 8.22 -8.53 -26.04
CA MET A 108 9.58 -9.03 -25.78
C MET A 108 9.58 -10.34 -25.01
N MET A 109 8.49 -10.64 -24.31
CA MET A 109 8.37 -11.84 -23.48
C MET A 109 8.40 -13.13 -24.29
N VAL A 110 9.23 -14.07 -23.84
CA VAL A 110 9.25 -15.46 -24.29
C VAL A 110 8.47 -16.29 -23.26
N SER A 111 7.26 -16.66 -23.61
CA SER A 111 6.36 -17.46 -22.76
C SER A 111 5.47 -18.34 -23.60
N THR A 112 5.19 -19.56 -23.15
CA THR A 112 4.18 -20.45 -23.75
C THR A 112 2.76 -20.10 -23.23
N VAL A 113 2.66 -19.36 -22.14
CA VAL A 113 1.41 -18.84 -21.59
C VAL A 113 1.11 -17.47 -22.21
N ARG A 114 -0.09 -17.29 -22.73
CA ARG A 114 -0.50 -15.99 -23.28
C ARG A 114 -0.63 -14.97 -22.14
N PRO A 115 0.02 -13.78 -22.23
CA PRO A 115 -0.02 -12.76 -21.17
C PRO A 115 -1.40 -12.11 -20.97
N GLN A 116 -2.37 -12.42 -21.81
CA GLN A 116 -3.68 -11.72 -21.89
C GLN A 116 -4.76 -12.25 -20.94
N THR A 117 -4.48 -13.21 -20.08
CA THR A 117 -5.45 -13.59 -19.05
C THR A 117 -5.47 -12.53 -17.95
N HIS A 118 -6.66 -12.04 -17.60
CA HIS A 118 -6.94 -10.95 -16.63
C HIS A 118 -6.24 -11.09 -15.25
N ASN A 119 -5.69 -12.26 -14.92
CA ASN A 119 -4.97 -12.57 -13.68
C ASN A 119 -3.48 -12.88 -13.88
N SER A 120 -2.92 -12.61 -15.05
CA SER A 120 -1.51 -12.90 -15.31
C SER A 120 -0.64 -11.72 -14.94
N TYR A 121 0.14 -11.84 -13.87
CA TYR A 121 1.15 -10.86 -13.44
C TYR A 121 2.51 -11.07 -14.11
N ILE A 122 2.57 -11.88 -15.18
CA ILE A 122 3.81 -12.24 -15.89
C ILE A 122 4.59 -11.01 -16.36
N LEU A 123 3.88 -9.97 -16.82
CA LEU A 123 4.52 -8.77 -17.33
C LEU A 123 5.07 -7.89 -16.20
N GLY A 124 4.37 -7.80 -15.06
CA GLY A 124 4.88 -7.13 -13.87
C GLY A 124 6.15 -7.80 -13.34
N ASN A 125 6.15 -9.12 -13.24
CA ASN A 125 7.32 -9.92 -12.85
C ASN A 125 8.48 -9.73 -13.84
N ALA A 126 8.20 -9.65 -15.14
CA ALA A 126 9.22 -9.35 -16.15
C ALA A 126 9.81 -7.93 -16.01
N LEU A 127 9.01 -6.95 -15.59
CA LEU A 127 9.50 -5.60 -15.29
C LEU A 127 10.43 -5.61 -14.06
N GLU A 128 10.08 -6.33 -13.01
CA GLU A 128 10.96 -6.52 -11.85
C GLU A 128 12.24 -7.25 -12.27
N ALA A 129 12.15 -8.33 -13.06
CA ALA A 129 13.32 -9.04 -13.59
C ALA A 129 14.21 -8.14 -14.45
N LEU A 130 13.62 -7.25 -15.27
CA LEU A 130 14.35 -6.25 -16.02
C LEU A 130 15.13 -5.29 -15.11
N ILE A 131 14.53 -4.85 -14.02
CA ILE A 131 15.19 -4.00 -13.02
C ILE A 131 16.35 -4.74 -12.36
N GLY A 132 16.20 -6.02 -12.04
CA GLY A 132 17.26 -6.89 -11.55
C GLY A 132 18.42 -7.04 -12.55
N ALA A 133 18.10 -7.21 -13.83
CA ALA A 133 19.09 -7.27 -14.92
C ALA A 133 19.86 -5.95 -15.06
N ILE A 134 19.18 -4.81 -15.03
CA ILE A 134 19.82 -3.48 -15.09
C ILE A 134 20.75 -3.29 -13.89
N TYR A 135 20.31 -3.68 -12.70
CA TYR A 135 21.13 -3.58 -11.49
C TYR A 135 22.42 -4.41 -11.60
N LEU A 136 22.37 -5.65 -12.08
CA LEU A 136 23.54 -6.53 -12.24
C LEU A 136 24.45 -6.10 -13.39
N ASP A 137 23.90 -5.43 -14.39
CA ASP A 137 24.66 -4.97 -15.57
C ASP A 137 25.29 -3.60 -15.35
N GLN A 138 24.54 -2.64 -14.78
CA GLN A 138 24.91 -1.21 -14.75
C GLN A 138 25.04 -0.64 -13.33
N GLY A 139 24.73 -1.45 -12.30
CA GLY A 139 24.75 -1.01 -10.90
C GLY A 139 23.56 -0.14 -10.49
N TYR A 140 23.50 0.15 -9.18
CA TYR A 140 22.37 0.83 -8.55
C TYR A 140 22.09 2.22 -9.13
N ARG A 141 23.11 3.02 -9.39
CA ARG A 141 22.94 4.41 -9.87
C ARG A 141 22.17 4.46 -11.18
N ARG A 142 22.54 3.63 -12.14
CA ARG A 142 21.87 3.56 -13.45
C ARG A 142 20.47 2.96 -13.31
N CYS A 143 20.33 1.93 -12.48
CA CYS A 143 19.04 1.31 -12.20
C CYS A 143 18.05 2.32 -11.57
N ARG A 144 18.49 3.07 -10.57
CA ARG A 144 17.69 4.14 -9.97
C ARG A 144 17.29 5.22 -10.99
N GLN A 145 18.21 5.61 -11.86
CA GLN A 145 17.92 6.57 -12.94
C GLN A 145 16.84 6.03 -13.87
N PHE A 146 16.93 4.76 -14.27
CA PHE A 146 15.91 4.08 -15.08
C PHE A 146 14.55 4.08 -14.39
N VAL A 147 14.49 3.73 -13.11
CA VAL A 147 13.24 3.75 -12.33
C VAL A 147 12.64 5.17 -12.29
N GLN A 148 13.47 6.19 -12.06
CA GLN A 148 13.00 7.59 -12.06
C GLN A 148 12.45 7.99 -13.41
N GLU A 149 13.27 7.92 -14.47
CA GLU A 149 12.97 8.51 -15.78
C GLU A 149 11.96 7.68 -16.58
N ARG A 150 12.02 6.34 -16.48
CA ARG A 150 11.24 5.45 -17.35
C ARG A 150 10.02 4.84 -16.67
N ILE A 151 9.97 4.81 -15.34
CA ILE A 151 8.83 4.26 -14.60
C ILE A 151 8.05 5.40 -13.94
N ILE A 152 8.70 6.21 -13.10
CA ILE A 152 8.01 7.20 -12.29
C ILE A 152 7.55 8.38 -13.17
N ASP A 153 8.48 9.03 -13.85
CA ASP A 153 8.19 10.27 -14.58
C ASP A 153 7.22 10.01 -15.75
N CYS A 154 7.33 8.85 -16.42
CA CYS A 154 6.46 8.52 -17.55
C CYS A 154 5.08 7.99 -17.13
N TYR A 155 5.01 7.10 -16.13
CA TYR A 155 3.79 6.31 -15.89
C TYR A 155 3.15 6.54 -14.51
N THR A 156 3.92 7.00 -13.53
CA THR A 156 3.45 7.20 -12.15
C THR A 156 3.93 8.53 -11.56
N PRO A 157 3.59 9.68 -12.18
CA PRO A 157 4.01 10.99 -11.67
C PRO A 157 3.68 11.13 -10.20
N LEU A 158 4.70 11.38 -9.35
CA LEU A 158 4.62 11.30 -7.90
C LEU A 158 3.51 12.15 -7.31
N ASP A 159 3.32 13.38 -7.80
CA ASP A 159 2.29 14.28 -7.30
C ASP A 159 0.87 13.74 -7.57
N LYS A 160 0.66 13.10 -8.72
CA LYS A 160 -0.63 12.46 -9.05
C LYS A 160 -0.89 11.22 -8.19
N VAL A 161 0.13 10.39 -7.95
CA VAL A 161 0.03 9.21 -7.09
C VAL A 161 -0.20 9.62 -5.63
N ALA A 162 0.49 10.67 -5.18
CA ALA A 162 0.33 11.24 -3.85
C ALA A 162 -1.06 11.85 -3.62
N GLN A 163 -1.63 12.51 -4.63
CA GLN A 163 -2.97 13.11 -4.56
C GLN A 163 -4.10 12.08 -4.59
N LYS A 164 -3.87 10.93 -5.20
CA LYS A 164 -4.94 9.95 -5.48
C LYS A 164 -5.58 9.30 -4.25
N GLU A 165 -4.99 9.45 -3.06
CA GLU A 165 -5.67 9.13 -1.78
C GLU A 165 -4.98 9.83 -0.61
N VAL A 166 -5.44 11.00 -0.26
CA VAL A 166 -5.42 11.38 1.15
C VAL A 166 -6.35 10.36 1.83
N ASN A 167 -5.78 9.39 2.56
CA ASN A 167 -6.58 8.47 3.36
C ASN A 167 -7.18 9.28 4.52
N PHE A 168 -8.29 9.96 4.24
CA PHE A 168 -8.96 10.83 5.19
C PHE A 168 -9.32 10.10 6.48
N LYS A 169 -9.64 8.78 6.38
CA LYS A 169 -9.92 7.95 7.54
C LYS A 169 -8.68 7.81 8.43
N SER A 170 -7.55 7.40 7.88
CA SER A 170 -6.29 7.27 8.66
C SER A 170 -5.84 8.62 9.21
N TYR A 171 -5.89 9.66 8.39
CA TYR A 171 -5.55 11.02 8.84
C TYR A 171 -6.40 11.46 10.03
N LEU A 172 -7.72 11.21 10.00
CA LEU A 172 -8.62 11.60 11.07
C LEU A 172 -8.38 10.76 12.35
N LEU A 173 -8.08 9.46 12.20
CA LEU A 173 -7.74 8.61 13.34
C LEU A 173 -6.43 9.04 14.00
N GLU A 174 -5.37 9.34 13.22
CA GLU A 174 -4.10 9.87 13.73
C GLU A 174 -4.30 11.23 14.43
N TRP A 175 -5.12 12.11 13.84
CA TRP A 175 -5.47 13.37 14.45
C TRP A 175 -6.19 13.16 15.80
N GLY A 176 -7.16 12.24 15.86
CA GLY A 176 -7.87 11.89 17.10
C GLY A 176 -6.92 11.38 18.19
N GLN A 177 -6.00 10.48 17.84
CA GLN A 177 -4.98 9.99 18.76
C GLN A 177 -4.09 11.12 19.32
N LYS A 178 -3.61 12.02 18.45
CA LYS A 178 -2.81 13.19 18.87
C LYS A 178 -3.63 14.17 19.73
N ALA A 179 -4.91 14.33 19.43
CA ALA A 179 -5.81 15.19 20.18
C ALA A 179 -6.32 14.53 21.47
N LYS A 180 -6.01 13.22 21.70
CA LYS A 180 -6.53 12.38 22.79
C LYS A 180 -8.06 12.27 22.76
N LEU A 181 -8.66 12.23 21.57
CA LEU A 181 -10.09 12.09 21.32
C LEU A 181 -10.37 10.74 20.65
N HIS A 182 -11.47 10.11 21.06
CA HIS A 182 -11.91 8.83 20.49
C HIS A 182 -12.72 9.06 19.22
N ILE A 183 -12.26 8.46 18.09
CA ILE A 183 -12.91 8.55 16.78
C ILE A 183 -13.54 7.21 16.43
N THR A 184 -14.83 7.22 16.15
CA THR A 184 -15.55 6.02 15.69
C THR A 184 -16.19 6.23 14.33
N PHE A 185 -16.26 5.14 13.54
CA PHE A 185 -16.97 5.09 12.26
C PHE A 185 -18.15 4.15 12.39
N VAL A 186 -19.33 4.69 12.28
CA VAL A 186 -20.58 3.93 12.38
C VAL A 186 -21.21 3.80 11.00
N LEU A 187 -21.55 2.58 10.60
CA LEU A 187 -22.38 2.34 9.43
C LEU A 187 -23.82 2.62 9.83
N ILE A 188 -24.48 3.60 9.19
CA ILE A 188 -25.84 4.02 9.55
C ILE A 188 -26.84 3.18 8.75
N GLU A 189 -26.63 3.07 7.45
CA GLU A 189 -27.59 2.49 6.54
C GLU A 189 -26.92 1.85 5.32
N THR A 190 -27.55 0.80 4.79
CA THR A 190 -27.30 0.29 3.45
C THR A 190 -28.57 0.49 2.63
N SER A 191 -28.48 1.25 1.55
CA SER A 191 -29.57 1.50 0.61
C SER A 191 -29.22 0.99 -0.78
N VAL A 192 -30.19 1.01 -1.68
CA VAL A 192 -30.00 0.64 -3.08
C VAL A 192 -30.28 1.89 -3.93
N ASP A 193 -29.41 2.19 -4.90
CA ASP A 193 -29.63 3.30 -5.81
C ASP A 193 -30.69 2.97 -6.88
N LYS A 194 -30.98 3.94 -7.78
CA LYS A 194 -31.99 3.79 -8.85
C LYS A 194 -31.63 2.68 -9.85
N ASP A 195 -30.35 2.30 -9.93
CA ASP A 195 -29.81 1.30 -10.85
C ASP A 195 -29.63 -0.08 -10.18
N GLY A 196 -30.09 -0.24 -8.91
CA GLY A 196 -30.03 -1.50 -8.17
C GLY A 196 -28.68 -1.77 -7.47
N ASN A 197 -27.77 -0.79 -7.43
CA ASN A 197 -26.46 -0.96 -6.78
C ASN A 197 -26.56 -0.64 -5.29
N ARG A 198 -25.87 -1.43 -4.46
CA ARG A 198 -25.81 -1.19 -3.00
C ARG A 198 -25.03 0.08 -2.71
N MET A 199 -25.62 0.93 -1.88
CA MET A 199 -24.98 2.12 -1.31
C MET A 199 -24.82 1.98 0.19
N PHE A 200 -23.70 2.46 0.71
CA PHE A 200 -23.36 2.45 2.14
C PHE A 200 -23.33 3.89 2.65
N GLN A 201 -23.95 4.13 3.80
CA GLN A 201 -23.87 5.41 4.50
C GLN A 201 -23.13 5.23 5.82
N SER A 202 -22.06 5.99 6.04
CA SER A 202 -21.27 5.95 7.27
C SER A 202 -21.19 7.33 7.89
N THR A 203 -21.19 7.38 9.25
CA THR A 203 -20.93 8.60 10.01
C THR A 203 -19.65 8.46 10.82
N VAL A 204 -18.94 9.57 10.94
CA VAL A 204 -17.80 9.74 11.84
C VAL A 204 -18.30 10.42 13.11
N ASN A 205 -18.01 9.81 14.24
CA ASN A 205 -18.24 10.42 15.56
C ASN A 205 -16.92 10.73 16.26
N VAL A 206 -16.84 11.89 16.91
CA VAL A 206 -15.77 12.32 17.82
C VAL A 206 -16.36 12.34 19.23
N GLU A 207 -15.86 11.52 20.14
CA GLU A 207 -16.42 11.34 21.49
C GLU A 207 -17.96 11.12 21.48
N GLY A 208 -18.45 10.28 20.53
CA GLY A 208 -19.86 9.99 20.37
C GLY A 208 -20.68 11.05 19.61
N VAL A 209 -20.13 12.24 19.34
CA VAL A 209 -20.83 13.34 18.63
C VAL A 209 -20.58 13.23 17.12
N PRO A 210 -21.61 13.31 16.24
CA PRO A 210 -21.46 13.19 14.80
C PRO A 210 -20.80 14.44 14.18
N PHE A 211 -19.71 14.24 13.43
CA PHE A 211 -18.96 15.30 12.78
C PHE A 211 -19.04 15.28 11.25
N GLY A 212 -19.31 14.14 10.65
CA GLY A 212 -19.44 14.05 9.21
C GLY A 212 -20.06 12.74 8.74
N SER A 213 -20.88 12.80 7.69
CA SER A 213 -21.47 11.62 7.06
C SER A 213 -21.07 11.52 5.60
N GLY A 214 -20.98 10.30 5.08
CA GLY A 214 -20.62 10.01 3.70
C GLY A 214 -21.38 8.82 3.16
N THR A 215 -21.72 8.88 1.87
CA THR A 215 -22.33 7.78 1.12
C THR A 215 -21.37 7.33 0.02
N GLY A 216 -21.35 6.05 -0.28
CA GLY A 216 -20.50 5.48 -1.35
C GLY A 216 -20.93 4.05 -1.69
N TYR A 217 -20.46 3.53 -2.79
CA TYR A 217 -20.76 2.17 -3.25
C TYR A 217 -20.03 1.08 -2.47
N THR A 218 -19.07 1.45 -1.63
CA THR A 218 -18.39 0.56 -0.70
C THR A 218 -18.34 1.17 0.69
N LYS A 219 -18.28 0.32 1.74
CA LYS A 219 -18.06 0.75 3.12
C LYS A 219 -16.79 1.60 3.26
N LYS A 220 -15.72 1.26 2.55
CA LYS A 220 -14.46 2.02 2.56
C LYS A 220 -14.66 3.43 1.99
N GLU A 221 -15.35 3.54 0.88
CA GLU A 221 -15.64 4.82 0.22
C GLU A 221 -16.52 5.72 1.08
N SER A 222 -17.62 5.20 1.64
CA SER A 222 -18.49 5.97 2.52
C SER A 222 -17.75 6.52 3.75
N GLN A 223 -16.87 5.72 4.36
CA GLN A 223 -16.01 6.13 5.47
C GLN A 223 -14.98 7.20 5.08
N GLN A 224 -14.39 7.13 3.89
CA GLN A 224 -13.46 8.15 3.37
C GLN A 224 -14.17 9.49 3.16
N ILE A 225 -15.37 9.46 2.58
CA ILE A 225 -16.19 10.67 2.36
C ILE A 225 -16.61 11.29 3.70
N ALA A 226 -17.05 10.45 4.64
CA ALA A 226 -17.40 10.89 6.00
C ALA A 226 -16.21 11.56 6.70
N ALA A 227 -15.03 10.93 6.67
CA ALA A 227 -13.81 11.48 7.24
C ALA A 227 -13.39 12.80 6.58
N LYS A 228 -13.46 12.90 5.25
CA LYS A 228 -13.18 14.15 4.53
C LYS A 228 -14.05 15.31 4.97
N LYS A 229 -15.36 15.05 5.14
CA LYS A 229 -16.30 16.07 5.63
C LYS A 229 -16.02 16.45 7.08
N ALA A 230 -15.74 15.47 7.96
CA ALA A 230 -15.37 15.72 9.34
C ALA A 230 -14.11 16.58 9.45
N ILE A 231 -13.05 16.26 8.71
CA ILE A 231 -11.80 17.04 8.67
C ILE A 231 -12.07 18.49 8.22
N LYS A 232 -12.91 18.65 7.16
CA LYS A 232 -13.27 19.99 6.68
C LYS A 232 -14.00 20.79 7.77
N LYS A 233 -14.95 20.16 8.48
CA LYS A 233 -15.69 20.77 9.57
C LYS A 233 -14.76 21.16 10.73
N ILE A 234 -13.88 20.25 11.16
CA ILE A 234 -12.87 20.50 12.21
C ILE A 234 -11.94 21.67 11.86
N ARG A 235 -11.54 21.82 10.59
CA ARG A 235 -10.61 22.87 10.19
C ARG A 235 -11.21 24.24 10.01
N TYR A 236 -12.45 24.33 9.52
CA TYR A 236 -12.99 25.58 8.99
C TYR A 236 -14.27 26.06 9.71
N ASP A 237 -14.86 25.22 10.56
CA ASP A 237 -16.08 25.55 11.30
C ASP A 237 -15.72 25.93 12.74
N ARG A 238 -15.97 27.18 13.11
CA ARG A 238 -15.66 27.72 14.45
C ARG A 238 -16.47 27.02 15.56
N GLU A 239 -17.74 26.70 15.31
CA GLU A 239 -18.58 25.99 16.28
C GLU A 239 -18.04 24.57 16.54
N ALA A 240 -17.62 23.88 15.48
CA ALA A 240 -16.99 22.57 15.60
C ALA A 240 -15.66 22.63 16.36
N GLN A 241 -14.86 23.68 16.17
CA GLN A 241 -13.60 23.89 16.92
C GLN A 241 -13.85 24.10 18.41
N THR A 242 -14.87 24.91 18.78
CA THR A 242 -15.27 25.12 20.15
C THR A 242 -15.78 23.83 20.79
N LEU A 243 -16.64 23.10 20.08
CA LEU A 243 -17.16 21.79 20.54
C LEU A 243 -16.03 20.77 20.76
N ILE A 244 -15.01 20.73 19.88
CA ILE A 244 -13.83 19.87 20.05
C ILE A 244 -13.03 20.25 21.30
N ALA A 245 -12.87 21.54 21.58
CA ALA A 245 -12.19 21.99 22.80
C ALA A 245 -12.93 21.52 24.06
N ASP A 246 -14.28 21.62 24.07
CA ASP A 246 -15.12 21.15 25.17
C ASP A 246 -15.07 19.62 25.31
N LEU A 247 -15.16 18.89 24.20
CA LEU A 247 -15.06 17.43 24.19
C LEU A 247 -13.71 16.96 24.74
N ARG A 248 -12.63 17.63 24.37
CA ARG A 248 -11.28 17.33 24.85
C ARG A 248 -11.13 17.55 26.35
N LYS A 249 -11.72 18.62 26.87
CA LYS A 249 -11.74 18.91 28.30
C LYS A 249 -12.51 17.82 29.07
N ARG A 250 -13.72 17.46 28.62
CA ARG A 250 -14.51 16.37 29.21
C ARG A 250 -13.83 15.01 29.17
N ALA A 251 -13.19 14.67 28.04
CA ALA A 251 -12.44 13.41 27.88
C ALA A 251 -11.24 13.35 28.84
N PHE A 252 -10.60 14.48 29.11
CA PHE A 252 -9.50 14.59 30.08
C PHE A 252 -10.02 14.40 31.51
N GLU A 253 -11.05 15.12 31.91
CA GLU A 253 -11.68 15.04 33.24
C GLU A 253 -12.21 13.61 33.53
N ALA A 254 -12.82 12.96 32.56
CA ALA A 254 -13.29 11.58 32.68
C ALA A 254 -12.15 10.59 32.90
N LYS A 255 -10.98 10.79 32.24
CA LYS A 255 -9.79 9.97 32.46
C LYS A 255 -9.16 10.17 33.83
N GLU A 256 -9.09 11.40 34.32
CA GLU A 256 -8.59 11.67 35.68
C GLU A 256 -9.52 11.05 36.76
N ALA A 257 -10.85 11.16 36.60
CA ALA A 257 -11.79 10.53 37.49
C ALA A 257 -11.67 8.99 37.50
N ALA A 258 -11.48 8.37 36.32
CA ALA A 258 -11.29 6.93 36.21
C ALA A 258 -9.99 6.45 36.88
N ASN A 259 -8.90 7.21 36.73
CA ASN A 259 -7.63 6.90 37.39
C ASN A 259 -7.71 7.10 38.92
N ALA A 260 -8.41 8.14 39.40
CA ALA A 260 -8.62 8.38 40.83
C ALA A 260 -9.45 7.27 41.49
N SER A 261 -10.41 6.69 40.77
CA SER A 261 -11.24 5.57 41.28
C SER A 261 -10.48 4.23 41.26
N ALA A 262 -9.44 4.06 40.42
CA ALA A 262 -8.60 2.88 40.38
C ALA A 262 -7.52 2.85 41.48
N ASP A 263 -7.19 4.01 42.04
CA ASP A 263 -6.17 4.18 43.10
C ASP A 263 -6.74 4.11 44.53
N THR A 264 -8.06 3.80 44.69
CA THR A 264 -8.63 3.57 46.03
C THR A 264 -8.32 2.13 46.42
N PRO A 265 -7.46 1.88 47.45
CA PRO A 265 -7.18 0.54 47.90
C PRO A 265 -8.46 -0.10 48.44
N ALA A 266 -8.76 -1.32 48.02
CA ALA A 266 -9.82 -2.13 48.56
C ALA A 266 -9.67 -2.22 50.08
N ALA A 267 -10.72 -1.84 50.82
CA ALA A 267 -10.77 -1.99 52.27
C ALA A 267 -10.51 -3.48 52.63
N PRO A 268 -9.70 -3.78 53.67
CA PRO A 268 -9.46 -5.14 54.08
C PRO A 268 -10.76 -5.78 54.53
N GLU A 269 -11.13 -6.90 53.89
CA GLU A 269 -12.22 -7.76 54.38
C GLU A 269 -11.86 -8.22 55.78
N ALA A 270 -12.76 -7.89 56.72
CA ALA A 270 -12.69 -8.32 58.12
C ALA A 270 -12.76 -9.86 58.15
N GLU A 271 -11.71 -10.49 58.64
CA GLU A 271 -11.68 -11.87 59.11
C GLU A 271 -12.77 -12.03 60.18
N ALA A 272 -13.86 -12.65 59.83
CA ALA A 272 -14.80 -13.19 60.85
C ALA A 272 -14.29 -14.54 61.30
N VAL A 273 -13.68 -14.52 62.48
CA VAL A 273 -13.40 -15.68 63.29
C VAL A 273 -14.68 -16.47 63.52
N ALA A 274 -14.74 -17.71 63.15
CA ALA A 274 -15.71 -18.70 63.65
C ALA A 274 -14.91 -19.85 64.27
N GLU A 275 -14.84 -19.76 65.62
CA GLU A 275 -14.42 -20.84 66.54
C GLU A 275 -15.35 -22.05 66.42
N ALA A 276 -14.69 -23.16 66.41
CA ALA A 276 -15.02 -24.47 66.99
C ALA A 276 -16.47 -24.83 67.40
N VAL A 277 -16.92 -25.98 66.93
CA VAL A 277 -17.47 -27.00 67.83
C VAL A 277 -17.04 -28.37 67.30
N VAL A 278 -16.31 -29.02 68.16
CA VAL A 278 -16.04 -30.47 68.20
C VAL A 278 -17.34 -31.14 68.68
N GLU A 279 -17.78 -32.23 68.09
CA GLU A 279 -18.17 -33.47 68.82
C GLU A 279 -18.80 -34.52 67.88
N GLU A 280 -18.13 -35.63 67.90
CA GLU A 280 -18.62 -37.00 68.11
C GLU A 280 -19.70 -37.58 67.16
N GLY A 281 -19.33 -38.79 66.71
CA GLY A 281 -20.34 -39.84 66.55
C GLY A 281 -20.09 -40.85 65.46
N ILE A 282 -19.28 -41.80 65.75
CA ILE A 282 -19.48 -43.25 65.60
C ILE A 282 -20.43 -43.69 64.48
N GLY A 283 -19.86 -44.54 63.56
CA GLY A 283 -20.63 -45.38 62.66
C GLY A 283 -19.74 -46.02 61.62
#